data_ab5888280ef56b7ffb5fc23b26125f72
#
_entry.id   ab5888280ef56b7ffb5fc23b26125f72
#
_cell.length_a   1.000
_cell.length_b   1.000
_cell.length_c   1.000
_cell.angle_alpha   90.00
_cell.angle_beta   90.00
_cell.angle_gamma   90.00
#
_symmetry.space_group_name_H-M   'P 1'
#
loop_
_entity.id
_entity.type
_entity.pdbx_description
1 polymer ?
#
loop_
_entity_poly.entity_id
_entity_poly.type
_entity_poly.pdbx_seq_one_letter_code
_entity_poly.pdbx_strand_id
1 'polypeptide(L)'
;MFVTILRSTTLLQLKPKLGYNKYLTRLRTVSLAGAVTLAASAYYCYECFWNTSMEFIHHPEAIEKHVLSIFADIKYRPTFYIPHRLMQLAYATRWEKKLDTEFERQLFKLSDGGQLALDWKNKHVVTNKPLILITHGLTGGSETNYIKHAAETLAEAGYQVVCFNQRGVSNCELLTSRYHFHGCTNDLREVINYLQENKQKGQQIFGLGFSIGGSLLLKYAGEEGYKCMVNRIFSVANPYDLLDCSHNIMKLRNKIYDWSITCNFKMLLKQHQSSLAENEKTKGIQIQEALKAKNTYEFDELITRRLFDFDSPEQLYSNIGCGNYIKDVKVPVFIMHSKDDPIVPQFLVPYDQIKQNPNIIVALTNKGAHVEWFTGLKPQRWIMNPILRYFEEIQSL
;
A
#
# COMPACT_ATOMS: atom_id res chain seq x y z
N MET A 1 31.61 -78.70 -43.72
CA MET A 1 32.52 -78.70 -42.58
C MET A 1 32.27 -77.45 -41.83
N PHE A 2 31.94 -77.54 -40.58
CA PHE A 2 31.40 -76.46 -39.70
C PHE A 2 29.92 -76.11 -39.89
N VAL A 3 29.06 -77.01 -39.45
CA VAL A 3 27.74 -76.65 -38.86
C VAL A 3 27.44 -77.74 -37.84
N THR A 4 27.30 -77.37 -36.62
CA THR A 4 26.63 -78.08 -35.53
C THR A 4 27.38 -77.91 -34.25
N ILE A 5 27.03 -76.91 -33.47
CA ILE A 5 26.99 -76.84 -32.01
C ILE A 5 26.44 -75.42 -31.66
N LEU A 6 25.20 -75.35 -31.28
CA LEU A 6 24.64 -74.33 -30.42
C LEU A 6 23.09 -74.49 -30.32
N ARG A 7 22.71 -75.52 -29.59
CA ARG A 7 21.37 -75.59 -29.03
C ARG A 7 21.49 -75.99 -27.59
N SER A 8 21.51 -75.01 -26.69
CA SER A 8 20.97 -75.08 -25.34
C SER A 8 21.41 -73.82 -24.56
N THR A 9 20.82 -72.73 -24.82
CA THR A 9 20.79 -71.63 -23.84
C THR A 9 19.36 -71.45 -23.39
N THR A 10 19.09 -72.05 -22.26
CA THR A 10 17.88 -71.84 -21.46
C THR A 10 17.82 -70.37 -21.08
N LEU A 11 17.00 -69.59 -21.76
CA LEU A 11 16.66 -68.26 -21.36
C LEU A 11 15.96 -68.34 -19.98
N LEU A 12 16.72 -68.13 -18.92
CA LEU A 12 16.22 -67.80 -17.61
C LEU A 12 15.39 -66.48 -17.76
N GLN A 13 14.11 -66.61 -17.96
CA GLN A 13 13.17 -65.51 -17.79
C GLN A 13 13.20 -65.08 -16.32
N LEU A 14 14.07 -64.14 -15.97
CA LEU A 14 13.99 -63.39 -14.74
C LEU A 14 12.72 -62.58 -14.77
N LYS A 15 11.63 -63.12 -14.20
CA LYS A 15 10.46 -62.31 -13.85
C LYS A 15 10.95 -61.16 -12.98
N PRO A 16 10.74 -59.87 -13.38
CA PRO A 16 11.11 -58.76 -12.54
C PRO A 16 10.32 -58.88 -11.21
N LYS A 17 11.02 -59.05 -10.10
CA LYS A 17 10.41 -59.05 -8.79
C LYS A 17 9.61 -57.78 -8.63
N LEU A 18 8.31 -57.86 -8.36
CA LEU A 18 7.37 -56.75 -8.19
C LEU A 18 7.92 -55.63 -7.24
N GLY A 19 8.84 -55.98 -6.31
CA GLY A 19 9.50 -55.04 -5.40
C GLY A 19 10.53 -54.12 -6.07
N TYR A 20 11.25 -54.59 -7.10
CA TYR A 20 12.29 -53.78 -7.77
C TYR A 20 11.69 -52.64 -8.61
N ASN A 21 10.58 -52.90 -9.28
CA ASN A 21 9.86 -51.85 -10.03
C ASN A 21 9.28 -50.76 -9.08
N LYS A 22 8.72 -51.17 -7.94
CA LYS A 22 8.23 -50.22 -6.93
C LYS A 22 9.36 -49.35 -6.34
N TYR A 23 10.54 -49.94 -6.14
CA TYR A 23 11.69 -49.22 -5.62
C TYR A 23 12.24 -48.22 -6.64
N LEU A 24 12.39 -48.60 -7.89
CA LEU A 24 12.80 -47.71 -9.01
C LEU A 24 11.78 -46.59 -9.25
N THR A 25 10.50 -46.87 -9.16
CA THR A 25 9.45 -45.84 -9.29
C THR A 25 9.53 -44.86 -8.13
N ARG A 26 9.70 -45.32 -6.89
CA ARG A 26 9.89 -44.45 -5.72
C ARG A 26 11.15 -43.57 -5.84
N LEU A 27 12.29 -44.16 -6.28
CA LEU A 27 13.52 -43.39 -6.50
C LEU A 27 13.36 -42.33 -7.57
N ARG A 28 12.70 -42.64 -8.70
CA ARG A 28 12.37 -41.67 -9.75
C ARG A 28 11.43 -40.57 -9.26
N THR A 29 10.43 -40.91 -8.47
CA THR A 29 9.49 -39.94 -7.90
C THR A 29 10.19 -39.02 -6.91
N VAL A 30 11.07 -39.55 -6.03
CA VAL A 30 11.85 -38.75 -5.08
C VAL A 30 12.85 -37.85 -5.80
N SER A 31 13.55 -38.37 -6.86
CA SER A 31 14.48 -37.56 -7.63
C SER A 31 13.78 -36.45 -8.45
N LEU A 32 12.60 -36.74 -9.01
CA LEU A 32 11.80 -35.74 -9.72
C LEU A 32 11.26 -34.66 -8.75
N ALA A 33 10.73 -35.08 -7.58
CA ALA A 33 10.30 -34.13 -6.55
C ALA A 33 11.47 -33.24 -6.06
N GLY A 34 12.65 -33.85 -5.85
CA GLY A 34 13.86 -33.11 -5.50
C GLY A 34 14.28 -32.09 -6.55
N ALA A 35 14.28 -32.50 -7.83
CA ALA A 35 14.59 -31.60 -8.93
C ALA A 35 13.57 -30.44 -9.08
N VAL A 36 12.28 -30.72 -8.94
CA VAL A 36 11.23 -29.70 -8.96
C VAL A 36 11.39 -28.72 -7.80
N THR A 37 11.66 -29.24 -6.59
CA THR A 37 11.90 -28.39 -5.41
C THR A 37 13.11 -27.50 -5.61
N LEU A 38 14.22 -28.03 -6.14
CA LEU A 38 15.43 -27.26 -6.41
C LEU A 38 15.21 -26.18 -7.45
N ALA A 39 14.51 -26.51 -8.55
CA ALA A 39 14.17 -25.55 -9.60
C ALA A 39 13.22 -24.44 -9.06
N ALA A 40 12.21 -24.81 -8.28
CA ALA A 40 11.31 -23.85 -7.65
C ALA A 40 12.05 -22.93 -6.66
N SER A 41 12.97 -23.49 -5.86
CA SER A 41 13.81 -22.72 -4.94
C SER A 41 14.76 -21.77 -5.68
N ALA A 42 15.40 -22.24 -6.75
CA ALA A 42 16.28 -21.43 -7.58
C ALA A 42 15.51 -20.29 -8.28
N TYR A 43 14.33 -20.60 -8.83
CA TYR A 43 13.42 -19.60 -9.41
C TYR A 43 12.99 -18.58 -8.37
N TYR A 44 12.58 -19.03 -7.18
CA TYR A 44 12.20 -18.15 -6.08
C TYR A 44 13.34 -17.23 -5.63
N CYS A 45 14.56 -17.78 -5.50
CA CYS A 45 15.74 -16.98 -5.20
C CYS A 45 16.02 -15.96 -6.32
N TYR A 46 15.90 -16.36 -7.58
CA TYR A 46 16.05 -15.46 -8.72
C TYR A 46 15.07 -14.28 -8.62
N GLU A 47 13.77 -14.55 -8.47
CA GLU A 47 12.74 -13.52 -8.38
C GLU A 47 12.93 -12.59 -7.17
N CYS A 48 13.42 -13.12 -6.04
CA CYS A 48 13.59 -12.32 -4.83
C CYS A 48 14.87 -11.46 -4.84
N PHE A 49 15.97 -11.96 -5.43
CA PHE A 49 17.29 -11.36 -5.21
C PHE A 49 18.01 -10.90 -6.47
N TRP A 50 17.64 -11.41 -7.63
CA TRP A 50 18.27 -11.04 -8.91
C TRP A 50 17.34 -10.24 -9.82
N ASN A 51 16.04 -10.55 -9.85
CA ASN A 51 15.07 -9.78 -10.61
C ASN A 51 14.66 -8.51 -9.85
N THR A 52 15.58 -7.58 -9.71
CA THR A 52 15.47 -6.37 -8.86
C THR A 52 15.20 -5.09 -9.64
N SER A 53 15.09 -5.16 -10.98
CA SER A 53 14.79 -4.00 -11.81
C SER A 53 13.37 -3.49 -11.56
N MET A 54 13.21 -2.17 -11.58
CA MET A 54 11.91 -1.54 -11.62
C MET A 54 11.40 -1.45 -13.06
N GLU A 55 10.10 -1.63 -13.23
CA GLU A 55 9.39 -1.35 -14.47
C GLU A 55 8.71 0.01 -14.35
N PHE A 56 8.85 0.86 -15.38
CA PHE A 56 8.24 2.17 -15.40
C PHE A 56 7.12 2.23 -16.42
N ILE A 57 6.00 2.80 -16.02
CA ILE A 57 4.83 3.02 -16.85
C ILE A 57 4.50 4.50 -16.80
N HIS A 58 4.54 5.14 -17.95
CA HIS A 58 4.32 6.58 -18.07
C HIS A 58 3.95 6.95 -19.51
N HIS A 59 3.49 8.18 -19.70
CA HIS A 59 3.36 8.79 -21.01
C HIS A 59 4.75 9.00 -21.65
N PRO A 60 4.93 8.86 -22.97
CA PRO A 60 6.21 9.12 -23.64
C PRO A 60 6.80 10.50 -23.36
N GLU A 61 5.93 11.50 -23.21
CA GLU A 61 6.27 12.90 -22.90
C GLU A 61 5.96 13.24 -21.43
N ALA A 62 6.25 12.32 -20.51
CA ALA A 62 6.03 12.58 -19.08
C ALA A 62 6.79 13.82 -18.61
N ILE A 63 6.13 14.69 -17.86
CA ILE A 63 6.67 15.99 -17.42
C ILE A 63 7.94 15.79 -16.57
N GLU A 64 7.93 14.83 -15.69
CA GLU A 64 9.08 14.49 -14.83
C GLU A 64 9.89 13.29 -15.35
N LYS A 65 10.01 13.12 -16.66
CA LYS A 65 10.72 11.97 -17.26
C LYS A 65 12.18 11.84 -16.80
N HIS A 66 12.83 12.95 -16.43
CA HIS A 66 14.19 12.95 -15.87
C HIS A 66 14.29 12.11 -14.57
N VAL A 67 13.20 12.00 -13.79
CA VAL A 67 13.14 11.17 -12.59
C VAL A 67 13.44 9.70 -12.89
N LEU A 68 13.15 9.21 -14.12
CA LEU A 68 13.45 7.84 -14.50
C LEU A 68 14.94 7.50 -14.42
N SER A 69 15.82 8.46 -14.75
CA SER A 69 17.28 8.27 -14.64
C SER A 69 17.75 8.12 -13.20
N ILE A 70 17.11 8.82 -12.27
CA ILE A 70 17.41 8.78 -10.84
C ILE A 70 17.05 7.41 -10.25
N PHE A 71 15.95 6.84 -10.73
CA PHE A 71 15.46 5.56 -10.26
C PHE A 71 16.06 4.35 -11.01
N ALA A 72 16.78 4.56 -12.12
CA ALA A 72 17.38 3.49 -12.92
C ALA A 72 18.32 2.59 -12.11
N ASP A 73 19.11 3.19 -11.21
CA ASP A 73 20.08 2.47 -10.36
C ASP A 73 19.49 1.99 -9.03
N ILE A 74 18.28 2.39 -8.69
CA ILE A 74 17.63 1.98 -7.44
C ILE A 74 17.09 0.56 -7.59
N LYS A 75 17.60 -0.35 -6.77
CA LYS A 75 17.20 -1.76 -6.77
C LYS A 75 16.59 -2.13 -5.41
N TYR A 76 15.43 -2.77 -5.44
CA TYR A 76 14.87 -3.36 -4.25
C TYR A 76 15.29 -4.83 -4.11
N ARG A 77 15.89 -5.16 -2.97
CA ARG A 77 16.17 -6.55 -2.58
C ARG A 77 15.54 -6.79 -1.22
N PRO A 78 14.57 -7.68 -1.10
CA PRO A 78 13.95 -7.96 0.18
C PRO A 78 14.97 -8.57 1.15
N THR A 79 14.73 -8.37 2.44
CA THR A 79 15.44 -9.10 3.49
C THR A 79 15.34 -10.60 3.24
N PHE A 80 16.46 -11.31 3.16
CA PHE A 80 16.56 -12.67 2.61
C PHE A 80 15.70 -13.71 3.36
N TYR A 81 15.45 -13.52 4.65
CA TYR A 81 14.64 -14.44 5.47
C TYR A 81 13.16 -14.03 5.58
N ILE A 82 12.76 -12.86 5.04
CA ILE A 82 11.36 -12.42 4.93
C ILE A 82 11.03 -11.92 3.52
N PRO A 83 11.37 -12.66 2.45
CA PRO A 83 11.19 -12.17 1.08
C PRO A 83 9.74 -12.25 0.60
N HIS A 84 8.90 -13.06 1.27
CA HIS A 84 7.50 -13.24 0.89
C HIS A 84 6.60 -12.18 1.55
N ARG A 85 5.62 -11.65 0.83
CA ARG A 85 4.69 -10.61 1.28
C ARG A 85 4.04 -10.87 2.64
N LEU A 86 3.61 -12.12 2.93
CA LEU A 86 3.04 -12.49 4.23
C LEU A 86 4.08 -12.42 5.36
N MET A 87 5.34 -12.75 5.07
CA MET A 87 6.43 -12.67 6.04
C MET A 87 6.78 -11.21 6.33
N GLN A 88 6.75 -10.34 5.32
CA GLN A 88 6.94 -8.90 5.51
C GLN A 88 5.82 -8.29 6.35
N LEU A 89 4.55 -8.63 6.07
CA LEU A 89 3.42 -8.21 6.90
C LEU A 89 3.56 -8.70 8.35
N ALA A 90 3.87 -9.99 8.54
CA ALA A 90 4.06 -10.55 9.88
C ALA A 90 5.20 -9.85 10.62
N TYR A 91 6.30 -9.55 9.94
CA TYR A 91 7.40 -8.78 10.51
C TYR A 91 6.95 -7.36 10.90
N ALA A 92 6.29 -6.63 10.01
CA ALA A 92 5.81 -5.28 10.25
C ALA A 92 4.86 -5.19 11.45
N THR A 93 3.99 -6.20 11.62
CA THR A 93 2.96 -6.19 12.68
C THR A 93 3.47 -6.70 14.02
N ARG A 94 4.46 -7.61 14.04
CA ARG A 94 4.86 -8.33 15.25
C ARG A 94 6.28 -8.06 15.74
N TRP A 95 7.23 -7.86 14.84
CA TRP A 95 8.66 -7.81 15.17
C TRP A 95 9.36 -6.51 14.80
N GLU A 96 8.76 -5.68 13.95
CA GLU A 96 9.32 -4.36 13.65
C GLU A 96 9.38 -3.53 14.93
N LYS A 97 10.59 -3.06 15.26
CA LYS A 97 10.75 -2.15 16.39
C LYS A 97 9.94 -0.88 16.14
N LYS A 98 9.06 -0.56 17.07
CA LYS A 98 8.31 0.71 17.02
C LYS A 98 9.29 1.86 17.15
N LEU A 99 9.20 2.80 16.22
CA LEU A 99 9.97 4.03 16.27
C LEU A 99 9.34 4.95 17.32
N ASP A 100 10.19 5.45 18.22
CA ASP A 100 9.78 6.47 19.18
C ASP A 100 9.92 7.83 18.51
N THR A 101 8.81 8.34 17.99
CA THR A 101 8.75 9.59 17.26
C THR A 101 7.84 10.56 18.00
N GLU A 102 8.38 11.67 18.40
CA GLU A 102 7.60 12.76 18.97
C GLU A 102 7.09 13.68 17.87
N PHE A 103 5.81 14.01 17.94
CA PHE A 103 5.16 14.98 17.06
C PHE A 103 4.62 16.16 17.88
N GLU A 104 4.74 17.36 17.34
CA GLU A 104 3.98 18.51 17.83
C GLU A 104 2.55 18.41 17.30
N ARG A 105 1.59 18.08 18.17
CA ARG A 105 0.18 17.93 17.78
C ARG A 105 -0.55 19.24 17.75
N GLN A 106 -1.23 19.50 16.65
CA GLN A 106 -2.19 20.58 16.46
C GLN A 106 -3.58 19.99 16.22
N LEU A 107 -4.55 20.32 17.06
CA LEU A 107 -5.95 20.02 16.79
C LEU A 107 -6.50 21.04 15.79
N PHE A 108 -7.03 20.55 14.67
CA PHE A 108 -7.58 21.37 13.61
C PHE A 108 -9.11 21.23 13.60
N LYS A 109 -9.80 22.35 13.79
CA LYS A 109 -11.27 22.40 13.74
C LYS A 109 -11.73 22.56 12.31
N LEU A 110 -12.66 21.71 11.91
CA LEU A 110 -13.28 21.72 10.58
C LEU A 110 -14.53 22.61 10.58
N SER A 111 -14.92 23.05 9.39
CA SER A 111 -16.06 23.97 9.20
C SER A 111 -17.41 23.39 9.67
N ASP A 112 -17.53 22.05 9.72
CA ASP A 112 -18.73 21.36 10.20
C ASP A 112 -18.75 21.12 11.73
N GLY A 113 -17.81 21.70 12.48
CA GLY A 113 -17.65 21.53 13.92
C GLY A 113 -16.87 20.28 14.34
N GLY A 114 -16.50 19.42 13.39
CA GLY A 114 -15.60 18.29 13.63
C GLY A 114 -14.18 18.74 13.91
N GLN A 115 -13.33 17.79 14.28
CA GLN A 115 -11.89 18.02 14.40
C GLN A 115 -11.08 16.84 13.89
N LEU A 116 -9.84 17.13 13.56
CA LEU A 116 -8.80 16.17 13.22
C LEU A 116 -7.47 16.62 13.82
N ALA A 117 -6.45 15.76 13.77
CA ALA A 117 -5.12 16.08 14.28
C ALA A 117 -4.12 16.27 13.14
N LEU A 118 -3.36 17.35 13.21
CA LEU A 118 -2.18 17.59 12.40
C LEU A 118 -0.95 17.37 13.28
N ASP A 119 -0.17 16.34 12.99
CA ASP A 119 1.01 15.98 13.76
C ASP A 119 2.27 16.42 12.99
N TRP A 120 3.01 17.35 13.57
CA TRP A 120 4.12 18.05 12.91
C TRP A 120 5.48 17.52 13.34
N LYS A 121 6.42 17.54 12.38
CA LYS A 121 7.86 17.51 12.61
C LYS A 121 8.48 18.75 11.98
N ASN A 122 9.46 19.34 12.66
CA ASN A 122 10.14 20.55 12.20
C ASN A 122 9.21 21.74 11.90
N LYS A 123 8.07 21.85 12.56
CA LYS A 123 7.04 22.86 12.29
C LYS A 123 7.58 24.29 12.23
N HIS A 124 8.53 24.61 13.10
CA HIS A 124 9.10 25.96 13.25
C HIS A 124 10.45 26.15 12.55
N VAL A 125 10.93 25.13 11.83
CA VAL A 125 12.19 25.22 11.08
C VAL A 125 12.00 26.12 9.87
N VAL A 126 12.86 27.14 9.74
CA VAL A 126 12.90 27.97 8.53
C VAL A 126 13.68 27.23 7.46
N THR A 127 13.06 26.97 6.34
CA THR A 127 13.65 26.18 5.25
C THR A 127 13.13 26.65 3.89
N ASN A 128 13.94 26.52 2.87
CA ASN A 128 13.52 26.72 1.48
C ASN A 128 12.93 25.43 0.87
N LYS A 129 12.91 24.34 1.65
CA LYS A 129 12.34 23.05 1.20
C LYS A 129 10.82 23.08 1.25
N PRO A 130 10.14 22.29 0.40
CA PRO A 130 8.70 22.14 0.45
C PRO A 130 8.18 21.66 1.81
N LEU A 131 6.96 22.03 2.14
CA LEU A 131 6.20 21.41 3.21
C LEU A 131 5.67 20.05 2.73
N ILE A 132 5.95 18.99 3.47
CA ILE A 132 5.48 17.64 3.14
C ILE A 132 4.20 17.33 3.92
N LEU A 133 3.11 17.12 3.20
CA LEU A 133 1.84 16.64 3.73
C LEU A 133 1.75 15.13 3.57
N ILE A 134 1.79 14.39 4.68
CA ILE A 134 1.67 12.93 4.69
C ILE A 134 0.23 12.51 4.98
N THR A 135 -0.31 11.61 4.14
CA THR A 135 -1.62 10.99 4.34
C THR A 135 -1.46 9.47 4.56
N HIS A 136 -2.06 8.96 5.62
CA HIS A 136 -1.91 7.58 6.07
C HIS A 136 -2.83 6.60 5.34
N GLY A 137 -2.54 5.31 5.46
CA GLY A 137 -3.38 4.21 4.98
C GLY A 137 -4.61 3.97 5.84
N LEU A 138 -5.43 3.01 5.42
CA LEU A 138 -6.68 2.64 6.06
C LEU A 138 -6.49 2.36 7.55
N THR A 139 -7.33 2.94 8.40
CA THR A 139 -7.29 2.82 9.87
C THR A 139 -5.97 3.22 10.56
N GLY A 140 -5.01 3.75 9.81
CA GLY A 140 -3.74 4.23 10.36
C GLY A 140 -3.82 5.66 10.85
N GLY A 141 -2.65 6.19 11.19
CA GLY A 141 -2.40 7.57 11.59
C GLY A 141 -0.89 7.79 11.77
N SER A 142 -0.51 8.92 12.31
CA SER A 142 0.88 9.28 12.59
C SER A 142 1.62 8.30 13.53
N GLU A 143 0.87 7.54 14.35
CA GLU A 143 1.42 6.52 15.25
C GLU A 143 1.89 5.25 14.52
N THR A 144 1.50 5.05 13.25
CA THR A 144 1.92 3.86 12.49
C THR A 144 3.39 3.94 12.09
N ASN A 145 4.08 2.80 12.17
CA ASN A 145 5.54 2.77 11.99
C ASN A 145 6.00 3.31 10.63
N TYR A 146 5.31 2.99 9.53
CA TYR A 146 5.72 3.49 8.21
C TYR A 146 5.54 5.01 8.08
N ILE A 147 4.54 5.62 8.74
CA ILE A 147 4.38 7.09 8.79
C ILE A 147 5.49 7.71 9.63
N LYS A 148 5.78 7.14 10.81
CA LYS A 148 6.89 7.59 11.65
C LYS A 148 8.22 7.58 10.91
N HIS A 149 8.53 6.47 10.22
CA HIS A 149 9.75 6.36 9.40
C HIS A 149 9.79 7.42 8.30
N ALA A 150 8.68 7.66 7.59
CA ALA A 150 8.61 8.67 6.56
C ALA A 150 8.81 10.09 7.14
N ALA A 151 8.11 10.41 8.24
CA ALA A 151 8.21 11.70 8.90
C ALA A 151 9.62 11.98 9.44
N GLU A 152 10.26 11.00 10.10
CA GLU A 152 11.64 11.14 10.59
C GLU A 152 12.64 11.30 9.43
N THR A 153 12.59 10.42 8.43
CA THR A 153 13.49 10.48 7.27
C THR A 153 13.45 11.86 6.60
N LEU A 154 12.25 12.41 6.41
CA LEU A 154 12.08 13.71 5.77
C LEU A 154 12.45 14.87 6.70
N ALA A 155 12.14 14.75 7.99
CA ALA A 155 12.52 15.78 8.98
C ALA A 155 14.03 15.85 9.19
N GLU A 156 14.73 14.71 9.24
CA GLU A 156 16.20 14.64 9.29
C GLU A 156 16.85 15.25 8.05
N ALA A 157 16.20 15.15 6.90
CA ALA A 157 16.60 15.80 5.67
C ALA A 157 16.25 17.32 5.63
N GLY A 158 15.68 17.89 6.70
CA GLY A 158 15.38 19.31 6.84
C GLY A 158 14.06 19.78 6.26
N TYR A 159 13.13 18.88 5.95
CA TYR A 159 11.77 19.24 5.57
C TYR A 159 10.92 19.59 6.79
N GLN A 160 9.95 20.49 6.60
CA GLN A 160 8.80 20.56 7.47
C GLN A 160 7.84 19.45 7.05
N VAL A 161 7.34 18.68 8.01
CA VAL A 161 6.44 17.55 7.74
C VAL A 161 5.18 17.70 8.58
N VAL A 162 4.02 17.50 7.98
CA VAL A 162 2.74 17.41 8.65
C VAL A 162 2.03 16.13 8.28
N CYS A 163 1.67 15.33 9.29
CA CYS A 163 0.85 14.13 9.13
C CYS A 163 -0.62 14.51 9.30
N PHE A 164 -1.41 14.33 8.25
CA PHE A 164 -2.85 14.50 8.26
C PHE A 164 -3.50 13.25 8.85
N ASN A 165 -3.97 13.36 10.10
CA ASN A 165 -4.75 12.30 10.73
C ASN A 165 -6.23 12.57 10.51
N GLN A 166 -6.92 11.65 9.84
CA GLN A 166 -8.36 11.76 9.62
C GLN A 166 -9.13 11.76 10.94
N ARG A 167 -10.41 12.15 10.89
CA ARG A 167 -11.30 12.18 12.07
C ARG A 167 -11.30 10.84 12.80
N GLY A 168 -11.13 10.88 14.13
CA GLY A 168 -11.21 9.71 15.00
C GLY A 168 -10.01 8.77 14.97
N VAL A 169 -8.92 9.07 14.19
CA VAL A 169 -7.68 8.27 14.24
C VAL A 169 -6.60 8.95 15.06
N SER A 170 -5.51 8.26 15.37
CA SER A 170 -4.39 8.77 16.19
C SER A 170 -4.82 9.38 17.53
N ASN A 171 -5.77 8.74 18.22
CA ASN A 171 -6.32 9.23 19.48
C ASN A 171 -6.92 10.65 19.40
N CYS A 172 -7.35 11.09 18.22
CA CYS A 172 -8.10 12.31 18.07
C CYS A 172 -9.59 12.05 18.43
N GLU A 173 -10.12 12.86 19.33
CA GLU A 173 -11.52 12.75 19.76
C GLU A 173 -12.46 13.08 18.59
N LEU A 174 -13.56 12.35 18.49
CA LEU A 174 -14.61 12.57 17.52
C LEU A 174 -15.66 13.53 18.11
N LEU A 175 -15.60 14.82 17.74
CA LEU A 175 -16.49 15.87 18.26
C LEU A 175 -17.89 15.88 17.63
N THR A 176 -18.03 15.25 16.47
CA THR A 176 -19.32 15.11 15.78
C THR A 176 -19.61 13.64 15.53
N SER A 177 -20.83 13.30 15.22
CA SER A 177 -21.23 11.94 14.82
C SER A 177 -20.75 11.55 13.41
N ARG A 178 -19.93 12.39 12.78
CA ARG A 178 -19.32 12.14 11.47
C ARG A 178 -17.93 11.52 11.64
N TYR A 179 -17.82 10.28 11.24
CA TYR A 179 -16.58 9.49 11.23
C TYR A 179 -15.72 9.81 10.00
N HIS A 180 -14.48 9.35 9.94
CA HIS A 180 -13.66 9.51 8.74
C HIS A 180 -14.21 8.71 7.55
N PHE A 181 -14.05 9.27 6.37
CA PHE A 181 -14.46 8.64 5.12
C PHE A 181 -13.39 8.84 4.05
N HIS A 182 -12.77 7.76 3.65
CA HIS A 182 -11.65 7.79 2.71
C HIS A 182 -12.01 8.24 1.28
N GLY A 183 -13.29 8.33 0.97
CA GLY A 183 -13.78 8.84 -0.30
C GLY A 183 -14.04 10.34 -0.32
N CYS A 184 -14.02 11.01 0.84
CA CYS A 184 -14.32 12.44 0.95
C CYS A 184 -13.04 13.26 1.04
N THR A 185 -12.80 14.12 0.08
CA THR A 185 -11.64 15.02 0.03
C THR A 185 -11.85 16.33 0.79
N ASN A 186 -13.05 16.59 1.33
CA ASN A 186 -13.38 17.90 1.95
C ASN A 186 -12.48 18.22 3.15
N ASP A 187 -12.28 17.27 4.07
CA ASP A 187 -11.43 17.48 5.23
C ASP A 187 -9.98 17.76 4.82
N LEU A 188 -9.48 17.01 3.82
CA LEU A 188 -8.15 17.21 3.24
C LEU A 188 -8.05 18.60 2.56
N ARG A 189 -9.09 19.02 1.85
CA ARG A 189 -9.17 20.33 1.19
C ARG A 189 -9.10 21.48 2.19
N GLU A 190 -9.84 21.39 3.30
CA GLU A 190 -9.79 22.42 4.37
C GLU A 190 -8.38 22.50 4.97
N VAL A 191 -7.72 21.36 5.20
CA VAL A 191 -6.34 21.33 5.70
C VAL A 191 -5.36 21.89 4.68
N ILE A 192 -5.47 21.54 3.39
CA ILE A 192 -4.57 22.08 2.35
C ILE A 192 -4.73 23.60 2.22
N ASN A 193 -5.97 24.10 2.27
CA ASN A 193 -6.21 25.55 2.28
C ASN A 193 -5.53 26.22 3.48
N TYR A 194 -5.70 25.68 4.67
CA TYR A 194 -5.03 26.15 5.88
C TYR A 194 -3.51 26.13 5.74
N LEU A 195 -2.94 25.05 5.23
CA LEU A 195 -1.49 24.95 5.02
C LEU A 195 -1.01 25.97 3.98
N GLN A 196 -1.76 26.19 2.91
CA GLN A 196 -1.44 27.18 1.88
C GLN A 196 -1.40 28.61 2.42
N GLU A 197 -2.29 28.95 3.36
CA GLU A 197 -2.35 30.26 4.00
C GLU A 197 -1.25 30.47 5.06
N ASN A 198 -0.82 29.38 5.71
CA ASN A 198 0.07 29.43 6.88
C ASN A 198 1.51 28.97 6.61
N LYS A 199 1.81 28.43 5.43
CA LYS A 199 3.16 28.04 5.04
C LYS A 199 4.10 29.24 4.85
N GLN A 200 5.39 29.00 4.81
CA GLN A 200 6.38 30.04 4.55
C GLN A 200 6.17 30.64 3.14
N LYS A 201 6.46 31.93 3.01
CA LYS A 201 6.30 32.63 1.73
C LYS A 201 7.12 31.96 0.62
N GLY A 202 6.47 31.61 -0.46
CA GLY A 202 7.10 30.93 -1.60
C GLY A 202 7.29 29.42 -1.43
N GLN A 203 7.03 28.86 -0.25
CA GLN A 203 7.14 27.43 0.02
C GLN A 203 6.09 26.66 -0.78
N GLN A 204 6.48 25.54 -1.41
CA GLN A 204 5.58 24.60 -2.07
C GLN A 204 5.02 23.58 -1.06
N ILE A 205 3.89 22.94 -1.41
CA ILE A 205 3.33 21.81 -0.67
C ILE A 205 3.49 20.57 -1.52
N PHE A 206 4.16 19.52 -0.99
CA PHE A 206 4.26 18.22 -1.63
C PHE A 206 3.47 17.20 -0.83
N GLY A 207 2.77 16.31 -1.52
CA GLY A 207 1.99 15.23 -0.91
C GLY A 207 2.77 13.92 -0.89
N LEU A 208 2.70 13.20 0.24
CA LEU A 208 3.15 11.82 0.37
C LEU A 208 1.99 10.97 0.88
N GLY A 209 1.47 10.08 0.03
CA GLY A 209 0.32 9.25 0.40
C GLY A 209 0.64 7.76 0.43
N PHE A 210 0.15 7.07 1.45
CA PHE A 210 0.30 5.62 1.57
C PHE A 210 -1.05 4.93 1.43
N SER A 211 -1.14 3.91 0.56
CA SER A 211 -2.36 3.13 0.36
C SER A 211 -3.56 4.03 0.06
N ILE A 212 -4.65 3.94 0.79
CA ILE A 212 -5.84 4.78 0.63
C ILE A 212 -5.53 6.29 0.79
N GLY A 213 -4.51 6.65 1.56
CA GLY A 213 -4.04 8.04 1.66
C GLY A 213 -3.46 8.55 0.34
N GLY A 214 -2.75 7.69 -0.41
CA GLY A 214 -2.32 7.99 -1.77
C GLY A 214 -3.50 8.18 -2.71
N SER A 215 -4.52 7.30 -2.63
CA SER A 215 -5.76 7.44 -3.40
C SER A 215 -6.48 8.75 -3.07
N LEU A 216 -6.53 9.15 -1.80
CA LEU A 216 -7.15 10.40 -1.36
C LEU A 216 -6.46 11.64 -1.96
N LEU A 217 -5.11 11.66 -1.98
CA LEU A 217 -4.33 12.72 -2.61
C LEU A 217 -4.53 12.78 -4.13
N LEU A 218 -4.54 11.63 -4.81
CA LEU A 218 -4.77 11.58 -6.25
C LEU A 218 -6.19 12.01 -6.62
N LYS A 219 -7.17 11.59 -5.82
CA LYS A 219 -8.56 12.03 -6.01
C LYS A 219 -8.69 13.55 -5.84
N TYR A 220 -8.13 14.10 -4.76
CA TYR A 220 -8.07 15.55 -4.55
C TYR A 220 -7.41 16.26 -5.73
N ALA A 221 -6.26 15.78 -6.20
CA ALA A 221 -5.54 16.38 -7.31
C ALA A 221 -6.34 16.34 -8.63
N GLY A 222 -7.08 15.26 -8.88
CA GLY A 222 -7.96 15.16 -10.05
C GLY A 222 -9.22 16.04 -9.93
N GLU A 223 -9.83 16.13 -8.75
CA GLU A 223 -10.96 17.03 -8.48
C GLU A 223 -10.58 18.50 -8.68
N GLU A 224 -9.40 18.91 -8.24
CA GLU A 224 -8.90 20.28 -8.36
C GLU A 224 -8.31 20.60 -9.74
N GLY A 225 -7.77 19.62 -10.44
CA GLY A 225 -7.12 19.79 -11.73
C GLY A 225 -6.00 20.85 -11.67
N TYR A 226 -6.09 21.89 -12.51
CA TYR A 226 -5.12 23.00 -12.51
C TYR A 226 -5.16 23.91 -11.27
N LYS A 227 -6.18 23.78 -10.42
CA LYS A 227 -6.28 24.53 -9.15
C LYS A 227 -5.66 23.77 -7.97
N CYS A 228 -5.11 22.60 -8.20
CA CYS A 228 -4.50 21.80 -7.16
C CYS A 228 -3.39 22.56 -6.43
N MET A 229 -3.51 22.70 -5.11
CA MET A 229 -2.56 23.43 -4.28
C MET A 229 -1.41 22.55 -3.77
N VAL A 230 -1.48 21.24 -4.02
CA VAL A 230 -0.36 20.31 -3.82
C VAL A 230 0.43 20.27 -5.12
N ASN A 231 1.68 20.73 -5.05
CA ASN A 231 2.50 20.95 -6.24
C ASN A 231 3.03 19.64 -6.84
N ARG A 232 3.26 18.62 -6.03
CA ARG A 232 3.75 17.28 -6.43
C ARG A 232 3.26 16.24 -5.46
N ILE A 233 3.10 15.00 -5.93
CA ILE A 233 2.62 13.88 -5.10
C ILE A 233 3.54 12.66 -5.30
N PHE A 234 4.00 12.09 -4.19
CA PHE A 234 4.53 10.73 -4.16
C PHE A 234 3.50 9.79 -3.53
N SER A 235 3.06 8.80 -4.26
CA SER A 235 2.05 7.85 -3.79
C SER A 235 2.61 6.44 -3.69
N VAL A 236 2.32 5.74 -2.59
CA VAL A 236 2.80 4.39 -2.32
C VAL A 236 1.62 3.45 -2.26
N ALA A 237 1.58 2.45 -3.15
CA ALA A 237 0.62 1.34 -3.14
C ALA A 237 -0.86 1.79 -3.09
N ASN A 238 -1.21 2.88 -3.77
CA ASN A 238 -2.57 3.42 -3.72
C ASN A 238 -3.57 2.54 -4.49
N PRO A 239 -4.77 2.28 -3.94
CA PRO A 239 -5.86 1.65 -4.68
C PRO A 239 -6.51 2.62 -5.65
N TYR A 240 -6.89 2.12 -6.82
CA TYR A 240 -7.59 2.88 -7.87
C TYR A 240 -9.08 2.55 -7.91
N ASP A 241 -9.40 1.26 -7.79
CA ASP A 241 -10.75 0.71 -7.73
C ASP A 241 -10.89 -0.09 -6.43
N LEU A 242 -11.72 0.41 -5.51
CA LEU A 242 -11.91 -0.25 -4.22
C LEU A 242 -12.89 -1.42 -4.28
N LEU A 243 -13.79 -1.46 -5.24
CA LEU A 243 -14.68 -2.59 -5.43
C LEU A 243 -13.88 -3.83 -5.80
N ASP A 244 -13.01 -3.72 -6.80
CA ASP A 244 -12.14 -4.82 -7.22
C ASP A 244 -11.08 -5.17 -6.16
N CYS A 245 -10.56 -4.19 -5.43
CA CYS A 245 -9.68 -4.44 -4.27
C CYS A 245 -10.42 -5.23 -3.19
N SER A 246 -11.67 -4.87 -2.85
CA SER A 246 -12.50 -5.59 -1.89
C SER A 246 -12.74 -7.04 -2.33
N HIS A 247 -13.13 -7.27 -3.58
CA HIS A 247 -13.26 -8.61 -4.12
C HIS A 247 -11.95 -9.42 -4.06
N ASN A 248 -10.80 -8.75 -4.22
CA ASN A 248 -9.51 -9.43 -4.16
C ASN A 248 -9.11 -9.82 -2.72
N ILE A 249 -9.32 -8.96 -1.73
CA ILE A 249 -8.95 -9.28 -0.35
C ILE A 249 -9.85 -10.35 0.27
N MET A 250 -11.10 -10.49 -0.19
CA MET A 250 -12.01 -11.55 0.24
C MET A 250 -11.62 -12.95 -0.28
N LYS A 251 -10.74 -13.06 -1.29
CA LYS A 251 -10.26 -14.37 -1.77
C LYS A 251 -9.51 -15.11 -0.67
N LEU A 252 -9.64 -16.44 -0.63
CA LEU A 252 -9.07 -17.29 0.43
C LEU A 252 -7.59 -16.99 0.73
N ARG A 253 -6.78 -16.79 -0.32
CA ARG A 253 -5.34 -16.49 -0.21
C ARG A 253 -5.01 -15.16 0.48
N ASN A 254 -5.98 -14.24 0.55
CA ASN A 254 -5.81 -12.89 1.08
C ASN A 254 -6.62 -12.64 2.36
N LYS A 255 -7.39 -13.62 2.85
CA LYS A 255 -8.28 -13.46 4.03
C LYS A 255 -7.58 -12.92 5.29
N ILE A 256 -6.27 -13.13 5.43
CA ILE A 256 -5.54 -12.62 6.60
C ILE A 256 -5.45 -11.08 6.57
N TYR A 257 -5.37 -10.47 5.37
CA TYR A 257 -5.38 -9.03 5.21
C TYR A 257 -6.76 -8.45 5.50
N ASP A 258 -7.81 -9.06 4.96
CA ASP A 258 -9.20 -8.68 5.21
C ASP A 258 -9.54 -8.77 6.71
N TRP A 259 -9.17 -9.88 7.35
CA TRP A 259 -9.33 -10.04 8.81
C TRP A 259 -8.58 -8.96 9.60
N SER A 260 -7.33 -8.65 9.23
CA SER A 260 -6.53 -7.63 9.92
C SER A 260 -7.15 -6.24 9.80
N ILE A 261 -7.62 -5.86 8.60
CA ILE A 261 -8.31 -4.58 8.36
C ILE A 261 -9.61 -4.53 9.16
N THR A 262 -10.40 -5.62 9.15
CA THR A 262 -11.64 -5.72 9.91
C THR A 262 -11.42 -5.56 11.41
N CYS A 263 -10.35 -6.15 11.96
CA CYS A 263 -9.98 -5.96 13.36
C CYS A 263 -9.69 -4.50 13.70
N ASN A 264 -8.98 -3.79 12.82
CA ASN A 264 -8.70 -2.38 13.00
C ASN A 264 -9.97 -1.51 12.93
N PHE A 265 -10.86 -1.80 11.98
CA PHE A 265 -12.17 -1.12 11.92
C PHE A 265 -12.98 -1.31 13.21
N LYS A 266 -13.04 -2.52 13.73
CA LYS A 266 -13.74 -2.80 15.00
C LYS A 266 -13.11 -2.07 16.19
N MET A 267 -11.77 -2.00 16.22
CA MET A 267 -11.06 -1.28 17.29
C MET A 267 -11.41 0.20 17.26
N LEU A 268 -11.39 0.85 16.10
CA LEU A 268 -11.79 2.24 15.94
C LEU A 268 -13.27 2.45 16.24
N LEU A 269 -14.16 1.57 15.77
CA LEU A 269 -15.60 1.63 16.08
C LEU A 269 -15.84 1.55 17.59
N LYS A 270 -15.16 0.63 18.28
CA LYS A 270 -15.26 0.49 19.75
C LYS A 270 -14.79 1.75 20.48
N GLN A 271 -13.72 2.39 19.98
CA GLN A 271 -13.20 3.63 20.55
C GLN A 271 -14.21 4.78 20.46
N HIS A 272 -14.98 4.84 19.36
CA HIS A 272 -15.89 5.95 19.06
C HIS A 272 -17.38 5.58 19.16
N GLN A 273 -17.73 4.41 19.72
CA GLN A 273 -19.11 3.93 19.75
C GLN A 273 -20.08 4.93 20.43
N SER A 274 -19.64 5.64 21.46
CA SER A 274 -20.47 6.63 22.16
C SER A 274 -20.77 7.86 21.28
N SER A 275 -19.78 8.36 20.55
CA SER A 275 -19.94 9.50 19.63
C SER A 275 -20.79 9.14 18.41
N LEU A 276 -20.83 7.86 18.04
CA LEU A 276 -21.60 7.34 16.92
C LEU A 276 -23.00 6.81 17.30
N ALA A 277 -23.31 6.72 18.58
CA ALA A 277 -24.57 6.11 19.06
C ALA A 277 -25.84 6.79 18.49
N GLU A 278 -25.79 8.10 18.27
CA GLU A 278 -26.92 8.81 17.66
C GLU A 278 -27.20 8.36 16.22
N ASN A 279 -26.16 7.94 15.50
CA ASN A 279 -26.28 7.45 14.13
C ASN A 279 -27.01 6.09 14.04
N GLU A 280 -27.12 5.32 15.11
CA GLU A 280 -27.96 4.11 15.12
C GLU A 280 -29.43 4.47 14.87
N LYS A 281 -29.89 5.62 15.40
CA LYS A 281 -31.28 6.10 15.24
C LYS A 281 -31.46 6.89 13.94
N THR A 282 -30.49 7.74 13.59
CA THR A 282 -30.64 8.69 12.46
C THR A 282 -30.21 8.10 11.11
N LYS A 283 -29.23 7.19 11.10
CA LYS A 283 -28.64 6.57 9.91
C LYS A 283 -28.82 5.05 9.83
N GLY A 284 -29.33 4.44 10.88
CA GLY A 284 -29.57 3.00 10.95
C GLY A 284 -28.26 2.17 10.95
N ILE A 285 -27.14 2.72 11.42
CA ILE A 285 -25.90 1.94 11.63
C ILE A 285 -26.13 0.89 12.70
N GLN A 286 -25.38 -0.20 12.69
CA GLN A 286 -25.56 -1.33 13.59
C GLN A 286 -24.26 -1.63 14.34
N ILE A 287 -23.96 -0.86 15.37
CA ILE A 287 -22.67 -0.89 16.08
C ILE A 287 -22.37 -2.29 16.64
N GLN A 288 -23.31 -2.89 17.37
CA GLN A 288 -23.10 -4.18 18.04
C GLN A 288 -22.92 -5.33 17.05
N GLU A 289 -23.60 -5.29 15.91
CA GLU A 289 -23.44 -6.29 14.85
C GLU A 289 -22.13 -6.09 14.09
N ALA A 290 -21.75 -4.85 13.82
CA ALA A 290 -20.48 -4.53 13.16
C ALA A 290 -19.25 -4.95 14.00
N LEU A 291 -19.34 -4.92 15.33
CA LEU A 291 -18.30 -5.47 16.20
C LEU A 291 -18.13 -7.00 16.05
N LYS A 292 -19.12 -7.71 15.49
CA LYS A 292 -19.07 -9.15 15.18
C LYS A 292 -18.72 -9.43 13.71
N ALA A 293 -18.64 -8.42 12.84
CA ALA A 293 -18.37 -8.57 11.42
C ALA A 293 -17.13 -9.45 11.17
N LYS A 294 -17.17 -10.31 10.15
CA LYS A 294 -16.10 -11.29 9.84
C LYS A 294 -15.13 -10.79 8.78
N ASN A 295 -15.53 -9.77 8.02
CA ASN A 295 -14.79 -9.19 6.91
C ASN A 295 -15.13 -7.71 6.76
N THR A 296 -14.35 -7.00 5.94
CA THR A 296 -14.52 -5.57 5.68
C THR A 296 -15.86 -5.26 5.03
N TYR A 297 -16.33 -6.11 4.12
CA TYR A 297 -17.61 -5.92 3.43
C TYR A 297 -18.80 -5.94 4.40
N GLU A 298 -18.85 -6.89 5.33
CA GLU A 298 -19.88 -6.94 6.38
C GLU A 298 -19.84 -5.69 7.28
N PHE A 299 -18.62 -5.22 7.60
CA PHE A 299 -18.45 -3.99 8.39
C PHE A 299 -19.01 -2.77 7.66
N ASP A 300 -18.66 -2.63 6.38
CA ASP A 300 -19.08 -1.49 5.56
C ASP A 300 -20.58 -1.51 5.26
N GLU A 301 -21.19 -2.70 5.14
CA GLU A 301 -22.66 -2.85 5.05
C GLU A 301 -23.36 -2.34 6.32
N LEU A 302 -22.79 -2.61 7.50
CA LEU A 302 -23.43 -2.30 8.78
C LEU A 302 -23.14 -0.87 9.27
N ILE A 303 -22.02 -0.27 8.86
CA ILE A 303 -21.57 1.04 9.34
C ILE A 303 -21.37 2.02 8.19
N THR A 304 -20.35 1.81 7.35
CA THR A 304 -19.79 2.87 6.50
C THR A 304 -20.80 3.34 5.46
N ARG A 305 -21.43 2.43 4.70
CA ARG A 305 -22.39 2.82 3.68
C ARG A 305 -23.60 3.58 4.25
N ARG A 306 -24.07 3.16 5.43
CA ARG A 306 -25.24 3.78 6.11
C ARG A 306 -24.90 5.16 6.65
N LEU A 307 -23.71 5.30 7.23
CA LEU A 307 -23.22 6.55 7.79
C LEU A 307 -23.12 7.66 6.72
N PHE A 308 -22.77 7.26 5.49
CA PHE A 308 -22.57 8.16 4.34
C PHE A 308 -23.64 8.06 3.25
N ASP A 309 -24.80 7.45 3.58
CA ASP A 309 -26.00 7.41 2.76
C ASP A 309 -25.83 6.73 1.39
N PHE A 310 -25.00 5.65 1.33
CA PHE A 310 -24.91 4.81 0.15
C PHE A 310 -25.90 3.64 0.23
N ASP A 311 -26.45 3.25 -0.93
CA ASP A 311 -27.43 2.16 -1.02
C ASP A 311 -26.80 0.78 -0.77
N SER A 312 -25.52 0.62 -1.13
CA SER A 312 -24.79 -0.63 -0.95
C SER A 312 -23.27 -0.41 -0.77
N PRO A 313 -22.52 -1.42 -0.26
CA PRO A 313 -21.07 -1.36 -0.24
C PRO A 313 -20.44 -1.22 -1.62
N GLU A 314 -21.04 -1.76 -2.68
CA GLU A 314 -20.55 -1.62 -4.06
C GLU A 314 -20.62 -0.16 -4.51
N GLN A 315 -21.74 0.53 -4.23
CA GLN A 315 -21.90 1.95 -4.52
C GLN A 315 -20.87 2.77 -3.73
N LEU A 316 -20.69 2.45 -2.44
CA LEU A 316 -19.67 3.06 -1.60
C LEU A 316 -18.27 2.92 -2.24
N TYR A 317 -17.85 1.70 -2.59
CA TYR A 317 -16.52 1.43 -3.12
C TYR A 317 -16.28 2.08 -4.48
N SER A 318 -17.28 2.12 -5.35
CA SER A 318 -17.19 2.77 -6.66
C SER A 318 -16.97 4.29 -6.54
N ASN A 319 -17.34 4.90 -5.42
CA ASN A 319 -17.19 6.35 -5.17
C ASN A 319 -15.89 6.74 -4.47
N ILE A 320 -15.20 5.79 -3.81
CA ILE A 320 -14.00 6.09 -3.02
C ILE A 320 -12.76 6.19 -3.90
N GLY A 321 -12.61 5.30 -4.89
CA GLY A 321 -11.39 5.12 -5.66
C GLY A 321 -10.97 6.35 -6.46
N CYS A 322 -9.66 6.52 -6.63
CA CYS A 322 -9.11 7.62 -7.44
C CYS A 322 -9.09 7.31 -8.95
N GLY A 323 -9.42 6.10 -9.39
CA GLY A 323 -9.33 5.68 -10.79
C GLY A 323 -10.05 6.58 -11.77
N ASN A 324 -11.25 7.06 -11.40
CA ASN A 324 -12.05 7.96 -12.23
C ASN A 324 -11.43 9.36 -12.41
N TYR A 325 -10.48 9.72 -11.56
CA TYR A 325 -9.86 11.06 -11.53
C TYR A 325 -8.47 11.10 -12.16
N ILE A 326 -7.87 9.96 -12.52
CA ILE A 326 -6.51 9.84 -13.07
C ILE A 326 -6.30 10.74 -14.29
N LYS A 327 -7.26 10.83 -15.20
CA LYS A 327 -7.19 11.68 -16.42
C LYS A 327 -7.16 13.18 -16.11
N ASP A 328 -7.72 13.58 -14.98
CA ASP A 328 -7.91 14.98 -14.58
C ASP A 328 -6.79 15.51 -13.69
N VAL A 329 -5.86 14.65 -13.26
CA VAL A 329 -4.65 15.03 -12.50
C VAL A 329 -3.76 15.91 -13.37
N LYS A 330 -3.46 17.13 -12.90
CA LYS A 330 -2.68 18.16 -13.61
C LYS A 330 -1.38 18.55 -12.92
N VAL A 331 -1.04 17.88 -11.82
CA VAL A 331 0.22 18.05 -11.10
C VAL A 331 1.07 16.78 -11.24
N PRO A 332 2.41 16.90 -11.17
CA PRO A 332 3.28 15.73 -11.22
C PRO A 332 3.00 14.73 -10.11
N VAL A 333 2.89 13.45 -10.47
CA VAL A 333 2.65 12.34 -9.54
C VAL A 333 3.62 11.21 -9.85
N PHE A 334 4.36 10.78 -8.83
CA PHE A 334 5.16 9.57 -8.88
C PHE A 334 4.54 8.50 -7.99
N ILE A 335 4.24 7.34 -8.56
CA ILE A 335 3.57 6.24 -7.86
C ILE A 335 4.54 5.07 -7.75
N MET A 336 4.77 4.60 -6.54
CA MET A 336 5.52 3.38 -6.30
C MET A 336 4.59 2.24 -5.89
N HIS A 337 4.69 1.12 -6.61
CA HIS A 337 3.82 -0.02 -6.42
C HIS A 337 4.59 -1.34 -6.52
N SER A 338 4.14 -2.42 -5.88
CA SER A 338 4.74 -3.73 -6.01
C SER A 338 3.85 -4.71 -6.77
N LYS A 339 4.45 -5.55 -7.62
CA LYS A 339 3.72 -6.57 -8.39
C LYS A 339 3.14 -7.68 -7.51
N ASP A 340 3.69 -7.87 -6.30
CA ASP A 340 3.22 -8.88 -5.35
C ASP A 340 2.29 -8.34 -4.27
N ASP A 341 1.78 -7.10 -4.43
CA ASP A 341 0.82 -6.48 -3.51
C ASP A 341 -0.43 -7.37 -3.37
N PRO A 342 -0.76 -7.81 -2.15
CA PRO A 342 -1.93 -8.66 -1.92
C PRO A 342 -3.26 -7.91 -1.84
N ILE A 343 -3.21 -6.60 -1.54
CA ILE A 343 -4.38 -5.74 -1.33
C ILE A 343 -4.76 -5.08 -2.65
N VAL A 344 -3.79 -4.43 -3.30
CA VAL A 344 -3.94 -3.76 -4.59
C VAL A 344 -3.14 -4.51 -5.66
N PRO A 345 -3.69 -5.57 -6.26
CA PRO A 345 -2.98 -6.33 -7.29
C PRO A 345 -2.60 -5.46 -8.48
N GLN A 346 -1.43 -5.71 -9.06
CA GLN A 346 -0.92 -4.93 -10.20
C GLN A 346 -1.88 -4.82 -11.39
N PHE A 347 -2.77 -5.82 -11.60
CA PHE A 347 -3.74 -5.78 -12.71
C PHE A 347 -4.89 -4.78 -12.48
N LEU A 348 -5.02 -4.20 -11.27
CA LEU A 348 -5.96 -3.12 -10.97
C LEU A 348 -5.37 -1.72 -11.18
N VAL A 349 -4.08 -1.63 -11.50
CA VAL A 349 -3.45 -0.37 -11.88
C VAL A 349 -3.95 0.04 -13.27
N PRO A 350 -4.53 1.23 -13.46
CA PRO A 350 -5.15 1.65 -14.72
C PRO A 350 -4.09 2.11 -15.74
N TYR A 351 -3.27 1.17 -16.22
CA TYR A 351 -2.12 1.42 -17.08
C TYR A 351 -2.42 2.26 -18.32
N ASP A 352 -3.56 2.04 -18.96
CA ASP A 352 -3.94 2.78 -20.17
C ASP A 352 -4.25 4.24 -19.88
N GLN A 353 -4.91 4.53 -18.75
CA GLN A 353 -5.17 5.91 -18.33
C GLN A 353 -3.87 6.62 -17.91
N ILE A 354 -2.98 5.91 -17.23
CA ILE A 354 -1.67 6.43 -16.80
C ILE A 354 -0.82 6.79 -18.03
N LYS A 355 -0.77 5.92 -19.04
CA LYS A 355 -0.05 6.17 -20.29
C LYS A 355 -0.60 7.36 -21.09
N GLN A 356 -1.82 7.77 -20.84
CA GLN A 356 -2.44 8.93 -21.47
C GLN A 356 -2.23 10.23 -20.68
N ASN A 357 -1.79 10.17 -19.42
CA ASN A 357 -1.58 11.37 -18.60
C ASN A 357 -0.07 11.66 -18.42
N PRO A 358 0.45 12.77 -18.99
CA PRO A 358 1.87 13.12 -18.89
C PRO A 358 2.33 13.51 -17.49
N ASN A 359 1.40 13.70 -16.55
CA ASN A 359 1.73 14.06 -15.17
C ASN A 359 2.02 12.85 -14.28
N ILE A 360 1.77 11.62 -14.74
CA ILE A 360 1.84 10.43 -13.87
C ILE A 360 2.91 9.46 -14.33
N ILE A 361 3.78 9.07 -13.40
CA ILE A 361 4.78 8.00 -13.58
C ILE A 361 4.51 6.93 -12.52
N VAL A 362 4.43 5.67 -12.94
CA VAL A 362 4.35 4.51 -12.04
C VAL A 362 5.63 3.70 -12.11
N ALA A 363 6.23 3.44 -10.96
CA ALA A 363 7.36 2.52 -10.79
C ALA A 363 6.89 1.22 -10.11
N LEU A 364 7.11 0.08 -10.77
CA LEU A 364 6.74 -1.23 -10.27
C LEU A 364 7.98 -2.00 -9.83
N THR A 365 8.02 -2.39 -8.56
CA THR A 365 8.99 -3.36 -8.05
C THR A 365 8.41 -4.77 -8.12
N ASN A 366 9.25 -5.80 -8.34
CA ASN A 366 8.76 -7.18 -8.41
C ASN A 366 8.26 -7.71 -7.06
N LYS A 367 8.84 -7.21 -5.97
CA LYS A 367 8.49 -7.53 -4.59
C LYS A 367 8.31 -6.24 -3.80
N GLY A 368 7.67 -6.31 -2.61
CA GLY A 368 7.44 -5.14 -1.76
C GLY A 368 6.28 -5.29 -0.81
N ALA A 369 5.41 -6.25 -1.07
CA ALA A 369 4.11 -6.39 -0.40
C ALA A 369 3.23 -5.14 -0.63
N HIS A 370 2.58 -4.59 0.40
CA HIS A 370 1.71 -3.41 0.23
C HIS A 370 2.45 -2.11 0.60
N VAL A 371 2.90 -1.96 1.83
CA VAL A 371 3.63 -0.77 2.33
C VAL A 371 4.91 -1.14 3.10
N GLU A 372 5.35 -2.40 2.99
CA GLU A 372 6.41 -2.95 3.81
C GLU A 372 7.81 -2.67 3.26
N TRP A 373 8.16 -3.19 2.09
CA TRP A 373 9.48 -3.06 1.44
C TRP A 373 10.68 -3.17 2.39
N PHE A 374 10.79 -4.29 3.15
CA PHE A 374 11.92 -4.51 4.06
C PHE A 374 13.17 -4.99 3.33
N THR A 375 14.32 -4.40 3.62
CA THR A 375 15.64 -4.73 3.08
C THR A 375 16.69 -4.85 4.16
N GLY A 376 17.87 -5.43 3.81
CA GLY A 376 19.04 -5.55 4.70
C GLY A 376 18.97 -6.76 5.63
N LEU A 377 20.09 -7.01 6.35
CA LEU A 377 20.19 -8.08 7.36
C LEU A 377 19.35 -7.76 8.60
N LYS A 378 19.34 -6.50 9.02
CA LYS A 378 18.37 -5.94 9.96
C LYS A 378 17.31 -5.27 9.10
N PRO A 379 16.07 -5.77 9.06
CA PRO A 379 15.05 -5.24 8.17
C PRO A 379 14.82 -3.76 8.41
N GLN A 380 14.98 -2.98 7.35
CA GLN A 380 14.70 -1.54 7.32
C GLN A 380 13.72 -1.27 6.16
N ARG A 381 12.93 -0.23 6.28
CA ARG A 381 11.97 0.17 5.24
C ARG A 381 12.70 0.83 4.08
N TRP A 382 12.97 0.05 3.04
CA TRP A 382 13.67 0.51 1.83
C TRP A 382 12.95 1.65 1.12
N ILE A 383 11.61 1.69 1.17
CA ILE A 383 10.78 2.69 0.49
C ILE A 383 11.11 4.12 0.89
N MET A 384 11.71 4.35 2.05
CA MET A 384 12.10 5.68 2.52
C MET A 384 13.20 6.31 1.65
N ASN A 385 14.09 5.49 1.10
CA ASN A 385 15.14 5.97 0.20
C ASN A 385 14.57 6.53 -1.13
N PRO A 386 13.75 5.81 -1.92
CA PRO A 386 13.11 6.40 -3.10
C PRO A 386 12.24 7.63 -2.79
N ILE A 387 11.51 7.65 -1.67
CA ILE A 387 10.73 8.82 -1.27
C ILE A 387 11.65 10.04 -1.08
N LEU A 388 12.71 9.90 -0.28
CA LEU A 388 13.65 11.00 -0.02
C LEU A 388 14.33 11.47 -1.31
N ARG A 389 14.85 10.54 -2.12
CA ARG A 389 15.49 10.86 -3.40
C ARG A 389 14.58 11.62 -4.35
N TYR A 390 13.32 11.23 -4.45
CA TYR A 390 12.36 11.94 -5.29
C TYR A 390 12.22 13.39 -4.86
N PHE A 391 12.01 13.64 -3.56
CA PHE A 391 11.81 14.99 -3.09
C PHE A 391 13.09 15.87 -3.13
N GLU A 392 14.27 15.30 -2.94
CA GLU A 392 15.53 16.02 -3.04
C GLU A 392 15.89 16.41 -4.46
N GLU A 393 15.74 15.51 -5.41
CA GLU A 393 16.10 15.73 -6.81
C GLU A 393 15.23 16.80 -7.48
N ILE A 394 13.95 16.81 -7.15
CA ILE A 394 13.01 17.79 -7.71
C ILE A 394 13.28 19.22 -7.21
N GLN A 395 13.97 19.38 -6.10
CA GLN A 395 14.35 20.72 -5.59
C GLN A 395 15.54 21.32 -6.34
N SER A 396 16.34 20.49 -6.97
CA SER A 396 17.53 20.92 -7.71
C SER A 396 17.21 21.44 -9.12
N LEU A 397 15.93 21.37 -9.52
CA LEU A 397 15.39 21.86 -10.79
C LEU A 397 14.64 23.18 -10.60
#